data_f13cc6f22bf13cdf3bd8f05fee4f33cb
#
_entry.id   f13cc6f22bf13cdf3bd8f05fee4f33cb
#
_cell.length_a   1.000
_cell.length_b   1.000
_cell.length_c   1.000
_cell.angle_alpha   90.00
_cell.angle_beta   90.00
_cell.angle_gamma   90.00
#
_symmetry.space_group_name_H-M   'P 1'
#
loop_
_entity.id
_entity.type
_entity.pdbx_description
1 polymer ?
#
loop_
_entity_poly.entity_id
_entity_poly.type
_entity_poly.pdbx_seq_one_letter_code
_entity_poly.pdbx_strand_id
1 'polypeptide(L)'
;MLFGQMECFLAVARLGNLSRAAEEMFLTQPTLTARLKALEEEVGDQLFVRTSRGMRLTEAGKEFLPYAERCVGSFEEGRRHLEELRGASGGRLVLGASPGVGTYALPGLLERFTAAYPRVTVSVRTGHSENILEMVLKEEVQLGLTRAMRHPEVESLRLYEDQLVLVVDPEHRFTAKGSAGLAEIGGEQLILFDHDSSYYEQTHALFRNAGIRDLRTMEVDNIEAAKRMVEHRLGVAFLPRTAIVRSVSAGNLALIPVEEKPEMSRSIVALKRRDVPASGPVAAFLEVAGTLGETQDRAQLSPTLAAEFENLQLIDLFT
;
A
#
# COMPACT_ATOMS: atom_id res chain seq x y z
N MET A 1 12.90 -31.65 -12.86
CA MET A 1 13.05 -30.70 -13.98
C MET A 1 11.74 -30.00 -14.36
N LEU A 2 10.61 -30.54 -13.96
CA LEU A 2 9.27 -29.97 -14.17
C LEU A 2 9.12 -28.53 -13.64
N PHE A 3 9.75 -28.22 -12.51
CA PHE A 3 9.68 -26.90 -11.88
C PHE A 3 10.18 -25.78 -12.80
N GLY A 4 11.39 -25.91 -13.38
CA GLY A 4 11.90 -24.87 -14.30
C GLY A 4 11.14 -24.75 -15.62
N GLN A 5 10.32 -25.74 -15.97
CA GLN A 5 9.40 -25.68 -17.12
C GLN A 5 8.16 -24.85 -16.74
N MET A 6 7.60 -25.04 -15.53
CA MET A 6 6.50 -24.22 -15.02
C MET A 6 6.90 -22.75 -14.85
N GLU A 7 8.10 -22.47 -14.36
CA GLU A 7 8.62 -21.10 -14.30
C GLU A 7 8.68 -20.45 -15.71
N CYS A 8 9.19 -21.18 -16.72
CA CYS A 8 9.20 -20.71 -18.11
C CYS A 8 7.78 -20.44 -18.62
N PHE A 9 6.82 -21.33 -18.31
CA PHE A 9 5.42 -21.16 -18.68
C PHE A 9 4.84 -19.87 -18.07
N LEU A 10 5.02 -19.65 -16.77
CA LEU A 10 4.55 -18.45 -16.08
C LEU A 10 5.19 -17.16 -16.63
N ALA A 11 6.49 -17.17 -16.90
CA ALA A 11 7.19 -16.02 -17.49
C ALA A 11 6.63 -15.67 -18.87
N VAL A 12 6.38 -16.66 -19.74
CA VAL A 12 5.81 -16.43 -21.07
C VAL A 12 4.34 -16.04 -20.99
N ALA A 13 3.56 -16.61 -20.08
CA ALA A 13 2.16 -16.24 -19.84
C ALA A 13 2.04 -14.76 -19.47
N ARG A 14 2.92 -14.28 -18.61
CA ARG A 14 2.96 -12.89 -18.14
C ARG A 14 3.47 -11.91 -19.20
N LEU A 15 4.54 -12.24 -19.90
CA LEU A 15 5.22 -11.31 -20.84
C LEU A 15 4.67 -11.37 -22.26
N GLY A 16 3.99 -12.45 -22.65
CA GLY A 16 3.49 -12.67 -24.00
C GLY A 16 4.57 -12.73 -25.09
N ASN A 17 5.85 -12.83 -24.70
CA ASN A 17 6.99 -12.74 -25.61
C ASN A 17 8.13 -13.68 -25.18
N LEU A 18 8.51 -14.62 -26.06
CA LEU A 18 9.55 -15.63 -25.78
C LEU A 18 10.94 -15.02 -25.55
N SER A 19 11.31 -14.00 -26.32
CA SER A 19 12.64 -13.38 -26.20
C SER A 19 12.77 -12.66 -24.88
N ARG A 20 11.77 -11.84 -24.51
CA ARG A 20 11.74 -11.12 -23.23
C ARG A 20 11.69 -12.07 -22.04
N ALA A 21 10.92 -13.17 -22.14
CA ALA A 21 10.87 -14.17 -21.09
C ALA A 21 12.22 -14.90 -20.93
N ALA A 22 12.90 -15.19 -22.04
CA ALA A 22 14.21 -15.80 -22.00
C ALA A 22 15.26 -14.87 -21.37
N GLU A 23 15.26 -13.59 -21.73
CA GLU A 23 16.12 -12.57 -21.11
C GLU A 23 15.89 -12.46 -19.60
N GLU A 24 14.63 -12.38 -19.17
CA GLU A 24 14.28 -12.28 -17.74
C GLU A 24 14.73 -13.51 -16.94
N MET A 25 14.64 -14.68 -17.56
CA MET A 25 15.05 -15.95 -16.94
C MET A 25 16.54 -16.29 -17.11
N PHE A 26 17.32 -15.41 -17.72
CA PHE A 26 18.73 -15.65 -18.06
C PHE A 26 18.94 -16.91 -18.90
N LEU A 27 18.03 -17.19 -19.85
CA LEU A 27 18.04 -18.31 -20.75
C LEU A 27 18.20 -17.84 -22.20
N THR A 28 18.65 -18.77 -23.07
CA THR A 28 18.50 -18.55 -24.51
C THR A 28 17.07 -18.86 -24.95
N GLN A 29 16.56 -18.17 -25.96
CA GLN A 29 15.21 -18.42 -26.49
C GLN A 29 14.99 -19.88 -26.94
N PRO A 30 15.96 -20.57 -27.60
CA PRO A 30 15.83 -22.01 -27.89
C PRO A 30 15.67 -22.88 -26.64
N THR A 31 16.41 -22.58 -25.57
CA THR A 31 16.32 -23.31 -24.29
C THR A 31 14.95 -23.12 -23.65
N LEU A 32 14.43 -21.91 -23.62
CA LEU A 32 13.11 -21.60 -23.10
C LEU A 32 12.03 -22.31 -23.93
N THR A 33 12.12 -22.27 -25.25
CA THR A 33 11.18 -22.96 -26.16
C THR A 33 11.19 -24.48 -25.94
N ALA A 34 12.37 -25.08 -25.76
CA ALA A 34 12.51 -26.51 -25.49
C ALA A 34 11.86 -26.89 -24.14
N ARG A 35 12.00 -26.05 -23.10
CA ARG A 35 11.36 -26.28 -21.81
C ARG A 35 9.84 -26.19 -21.89
N LEU A 36 9.30 -25.20 -22.61
CA LEU A 36 7.86 -25.09 -22.84
C LEU A 36 7.31 -26.28 -23.57
N LYS A 37 7.97 -26.70 -24.65
CA LYS A 37 7.57 -27.88 -25.44
C LYS A 37 7.55 -29.13 -24.58
N ALA A 38 8.57 -29.36 -23.75
CA ALA A 38 8.62 -30.48 -22.83
C ALA A 38 7.50 -30.43 -21.77
N LEU A 39 7.06 -29.24 -21.32
CA LEU A 39 5.90 -29.10 -20.43
C LEU A 39 4.61 -29.47 -21.17
N GLU A 40 4.41 -28.96 -22.39
CA GLU A 40 3.23 -29.28 -23.21
C GLU A 40 3.14 -30.78 -23.55
N GLU A 41 4.28 -31.43 -23.82
CA GLU A 41 4.33 -32.87 -24.02
C GLU A 41 3.96 -33.67 -22.76
N GLU A 42 4.36 -33.20 -21.58
CA GLU A 42 4.04 -33.85 -20.30
C GLU A 42 2.59 -33.64 -19.86
N VAL A 43 2.05 -32.42 -20.08
CA VAL A 43 0.65 -32.09 -19.82
C VAL A 43 -0.29 -32.74 -20.85
N GLY A 44 0.21 -33.03 -22.02
CA GLY A 44 -0.52 -33.63 -23.14
C GLY A 44 -1.35 -32.68 -23.96
N ASP A 45 -1.15 -31.37 -23.79
CA ASP A 45 -1.88 -30.34 -24.54
C ASP A 45 -0.98 -29.12 -24.81
N GLN A 46 -1.34 -28.36 -25.85
CA GLN A 46 -0.66 -27.10 -26.16
C GLN A 46 -1.17 -26.00 -25.22
N LEU A 47 -0.24 -25.37 -24.50
CA LEU A 47 -0.56 -24.30 -23.55
C LEU A 47 -0.47 -22.91 -24.19
N PHE A 48 0.26 -22.79 -25.28
CA PHE A 48 0.40 -21.52 -26.02
C PHE A 48 0.09 -21.64 -27.52
N VAL A 49 -0.39 -20.54 -28.07
CA VAL A 49 -0.54 -20.31 -29.50
C VAL A 49 0.30 -19.10 -29.91
N ARG A 50 1.04 -19.23 -31.01
CA ARG A 50 1.82 -18.15 -31.59
C ARG A 50 0.91 -17.27 -32.46
N THR A 51 0.91 -15.98 -32.19
CA THR A 51 0.14 -14.99 -32.96
C THR A 51 1.07 -13.94 -33.56
N SER A 52 0.56 -13.08 -34.45
CA SER A 52 1.30 -11.92 -34.97
C SER A 52 1.72 -10.90 -33.89
N ARG A 53 1.11 -10.97 -32.70
CA ARG A 53 1.37 -10.09 -31.57
C ARG A 53 2.18 -10.76 -30.45
N GLY A 54 2.68 -11.98 -30.67
CA GLY A 54 3.44 -12.75 -29.67
C GLY A 54 2.79 -14.05 -29.26
N MET A 55 3.07 -14.51 -28.07
CA MET A 55 2.53 -15.74 -27.48
C MET A 55 1.23 -15.45 -26.69
N ARG A 56 0.23 -16.30 -26.85
CA ARG A 56 -1.03 -16.23 -26.08
C ARG A 56 -1.37 -17.61 -25.53
N LEU A 57 -1.94 -17.65 -24.35
CA LEU A 57 -2.46 -18.88 -23.76
C LEU A 57 -3.61 -19.45 -24.61
N THR A 58 -3.61 -20.75 -24.78
CA THR A 58 -4.76 -21.53 -25.23
C THR A 58 -5.81 -21.62 -24.11
N GLU A 59 -6.96 -22.24 -24.36
CA GLU A 59 -7.91 -22.55 -23.27
C GLU A 59 -7.28 -23.50 -22.25
N ALA A 60 -6.55 -24.54 -22.70
CA ALA A 60 -5.80 -25.43 -21.81
C ALA A 60 -4.74 -24.67 -21.02
N GLY A 61 -4.05 -23.69 -21.63
CA GLY A 61 -3.07 -22.84 -20.95
C GLY A 61 -3.70 -21.96 -19.87
N LYS A 62 -4.90 -21.42 -20.11
CA LYS A 62 -5.63 -20.64 -19.12
C LYS A 62 -6.08 -21.49 -17.92
N GLU A 63 -6.58 -22.66 -18.19
CA GLU A 63 -6.97 -23.63 -17.14
C GLU A 63 -5.76 -24.12 -16.33
N PHE A 64 -4.61 -24.33 -16.98
CA PHE A 64 -3.40 -24.80 -16.33
C PHE A 64 -2.70 -23.71 -15.50
N LEU A 65 -2.86 -22.43 -15.87
CA LEU A 65 -2.17 -21.29 -15.24
C LEU A 65 -2.29 -21.25 -13.70
N PRO A 66 -3.48 -21.34 -13.08
CA PRO A 66 -3.61 -21.28 -11.62
C PRO A 66 -2.95 -22.47 -10.91
N TYR A 67 -2.81 -23.60 -11.58
CA TYR A 67 -2.11 -24.77 -11.01
C TYR A 67 -0.60 -24.58 -11.03
N ALA A 68 -0.07 -24.06 -12.14
CA ALA A 68 1.36 -23.74 -12.26
C ALA A 68 1.77 -22.66 -11.23
N GLU A 69 0.96 -21.63 -11.05
CA GLU A 69 1.17 -20.59 -10.04
C GLU A 69 1.23 -21.17 -8.63
N ARG A 70 0.28 -22.04 -8.27
CA ARG A 70 0.28 -22.68 -6.96
C ARG A 70 1.47 -23.60 -6.74
N CYS A 71 1.85 -24.38 -7.74
CA CYS A 71 3.01 -25.29 -7.62
C CYS A 71 4.31 -24.50 -7.41
N VAL A 72 4.55 -23.45 -8.19
CA VAL A 72 5.74 -22.61 -8.04
C VAL A 72 5.71 -21.85 -6.72
N GLY A 73 4.56 -21.30 -6.32
CA GLY A 73 4.36 -20.61 -5.05
C GLY A 73 4.65 -21.52 -3.85
N SER A 74 4.08 -22.73 -3.82
CA SER A 74 4.29 -23.68 -2.72
C SER A 74 5.75 -24.14 -2.60
N PHE A 75 6.46 -24.31 -3.72
CA PHE A 75 7.88 -24.66 -3.68
C PHE A 75 8.72 -23.51 -3.11
N GLU A 76 8.48 -22.27 -3.55
CA GLU A 76 9.16 -21.08 -3.04
C GLU A 76 8.87 -20.85 -1.55
N GLU A 77 7.65 -21.14 -1.11
CA GLU A 77 7.27 -21.10 0.30
C GLU A 77 8.05 -22.13 1.11
N GLY A 78 8.10 -23.40 0.66
CA GLY A 78 8.87 -24.45 1.32
C GLY A 78 10.36 -24.10 1.39
N ARG A 79 10.93 -23.52 0.34
CA ARG A 79 12.31 -23.02 0.33
C ARG A 79 12.53 -21.92 1.38
N ARG A 80 11.61 -20.97 1.47
CA ARG A 80 11.66 -19.90 2.50
C ARG A 80 11.62 -20.46 3.91
N HIS A 81 10.71 -21.41 4.20
CA HIS A 81 10.65 -22.07 5.51
C HIS A 81 11.96 -22.78 5.88
N LEU A 82 12.62 -23.43 4.90
CA LEU A 82 13.92 -24.05 5.14
C LEU A 82 15.03 -23.02 5.39
N GLU A 83 15.00 -21.87 4.73
CA GLU A 83 15.92 -20.76 4.98
C GLU A 83 15.69 -20.15 6.38
N GLU A 84 14.44 -20.05 6.81
CA GLU A 84 14.03 -19.59 8.15
C GLU A 84 14.49 -20.55 9.26
N LEU A 85 14.39 -21.86 9.05
CA LEU A 85 14.91 -22.89 9.97
C LEU A 85 16.43 -22.83 10.15
N ARG A 86 17.16 -22.27 9.17
CA ARG A 86 18.62 -22.07 9.22
C ARG A 86 19.07 -20.84 9.99
N GLY A 87 18.15 -20.04 10.52
CA GLY A 87 18.43 -18.91 11.43
C GLY A 87 17.73 -17.62 11.05
N ALA A 88 17.06 -17.03 12.02
CA ALA A 88 16.22 -15.82 11.96
C ALA A 88 16.91 -14.52 11.52
N SER A 89 18.07 -14.57 10.90
CA SER A 89 18.90 -13.38 10.64
C SER A 89 19.02 -13.00 9.17
N GLY A 90 18.30 -13.63 8.26
CA GLY A 90 18.30 -13.29 6.82
C GLY A 90 16.99 -13.68 6.18
N GLY A 91 16.80 -13.32 4.91
CA GLY A 91 15.58 -13.63 4.14
C GLY A 91 15.08 -12.43 3.39
N ARG A 92 13.91 -12.56 2.79
CA ARG A 92 13.27 -11.49 2.02
C ARG A 92 11.90 -11.16 2.61
N LEU A 93 11.65 -9.88 2.83
CA LEU A 93 10.36 -9.32 3.20
C LEU A 93 9.81 -8.53 2.02
N VAL A 94 8.64 -8.93 1.50
CA VAL A 94 7.94 -8.23 0.42
C VAL A 94 6.68 -7.62 0.98
N LEU A 95 6.63 -6.29 1.01
CA LEU A 95 5.52 -5.51 1.53
C LEU A 95 4.73 -4.88 0.38
N GLY A 96 3.41 -4.87 0.51
CA GLY A 96 2.53 -3.99 -0.22
C GLY A 96 2.14 -2.82 0.66
N ALA A 97 2.07 -1.61 0.14
CA ALA A 97 1.63 -0.46 0.92
C ALA A 97 0.73 0.47 0.10
N SER A 98 -0.36 0.94 0.69
CA SER A 98 -1.14 2.04 0.10
C SER A 98 -0.30 3.32 0.07
N PRO A 99 -0.53 4.25 -0.89
CA PRO A 99 0.36 5.38 -1.11
C PRO A 99 0.65 6.21 0.14
N GLY A 100 -0.37 6.51 0.94
CA GLY A 100 -0.20 7.27 2.19
C GLY A 100 0.64 6.52 3.23
N VAL A 101 0.38 5.22 3.41
CA VAL A 101 1.15 4.38 4.34
C VAL A 101 2.60 4.23 3.87
N GLY A 102 2.79 3.95 2.58
CA GLY A 102 4.11 3.76 1.97
C GLY A 102 4.99 5.01 2.04
N THR A 103 4.38 6.19 1.93
CA THR A 103 5.13 7.47 1.93
C THR A 103 5.42 7.97 3.35
N TYR A 104 4.46 7.85 4.29
CA TYR A 104 4.56 8.56 5.57
C TYR A 104 4.80 7.66 6.78
N ALA A 105 4.22 6.46 6.84
CA ALA A 105 4.35 5.56 7.99
C ALA A 105 5.45 4.50 7.80
N LEU A 106 5.52 3.91 6.61
CA LEU A 106 6.42 2.79 6.35
C LEU A 106 7.92 3.14 6.49
N PRO A 107 8.42 4.33 6.09
CA PRO A 107 9.84 4.64 6.26
C PRO A 107 10.34 4.52 7.69
N GLY A 108 9.62 5.08 8.68
CA GLY A 108 10.00 4.98 10.08
C GLY A 108 9.91 3.55 10.64
N LEU A 109 8.97 2.74 10.13
CA LEU A 109 8.91 1.31 10.44
C LEU A 109 10.12 0.56 9.90
N LEU A 110 10.47 0.84 8.64
CA LEU A 110 11.61 0.18 7.97
C LEU A 110 12.94 0.58 8.59
N GLU A 111 13.10 1.82 9.01
CA GLU A 111 14.31 2.26 9.73
C GLU A 111 14.56 1.41 10.97
N ARG A 112 13.53 1.24 11.81
CA ARG A 112 13.62 0.39 13.01
C ARG A 112 13.82 -1.08 12.67
N PHE A 113 13.08 -1.57 11.68
CA PHE A 113 13.17 -2.95 11.25
C PHE A 113 14.56 -3.30 10.69
N THR A 114 15.11 -2.47 9.79
CA THR A 114 16.41 -2.74 9.17
C THR A 114 17.57 -2.57 10.16
N ALA A 115 17.43 -1.70 11.16
CA ALA A 115 18.39 -1.59 12.25
C ALA A 115 18.43 -2.88 13.10
N ALA A 116 17.28 -3.49 13.38
CA ALA A 116 17.16 -4.73 14.15
C ALA A 116 17.51 -5.98 13.30
N TYR A 117 17.20 -5.97 12.01
CA TYR A 117 17.35 -7.11 11.10
C TYR A 117 18.13 -6.75 9.82
N PRO A 118 19.42 -6.37 9.92
CA PRO A 118 20.20 -5.79 8.81
C PRO A 118 20.47 -6.77 7.65
N ARG A 119 20.23 -8.07 7.85
CA ARG A 119 20.42 -9.09 6.81
C ARG A 119 19.14 -9.42 6.04
N VAL A 120 18.00 -8.82 6.40
CA VAL A 120 16.75 -9.00 5.68
C VAL A 120 16.69 -8.06 4.48
N THR A 121 16.47 -8.61 3.29
CA THR A 121 16.22 -7.81 2.09
C THR A 121 14.75 -7.41 2.05
N VAL A 122 14.48 -6.11 2.04
CA VAL A 122 13.11 -5.57 1.97
C VAL A 122 12.79 -5.11 0.56
N SER A 123 11.59 -5.44 0.09
CA SER A 123 11.02 -4.95 -1.16
C SER A 123 9.63 -4.38 -0.88
N VAL A 124 9.32 -3.20 -1.40
CA VAL A 124 8.02 -2.55 -1.23
C VAL A 124 7.36 -2.34 -2.58
N ARG A 125 6.09 -2.71 -2.68
CA ARG A 125 5.22 -2.41 -3.82
C ARG A 125 4.12 -1.45 -3.34
N THR A 126 3.77 -0.47 -4.15
CA THR A 126 2.71 0.48 -3.83
C THR A 126 1.52 0.30 -4.76
N GLY A 127 0.32 0.57 -4.25
CA GLY A 127 -0.92 0.51 -5.03
C GLY A 127 -2.11 0.91 -4.16
N HIS A 128 -3.27 1.14 -4.78
CA HIS A 128 -4.51 1.38 -4.03
C HIS A 128 -4.86 0.19 -3.13
N SER A 129 -5.69 0.41 -2.12
CA SER A 129 -5.98 -0.58 -1.08
C SER A 129 -6.47 -1.92 -1.65
N GLU A 130 -7.29 -1.88 -2.69
CA GLU A 130 -7.83 -3.05 -3.39
C GLU A 130 -6.71 -3.83 -4.11
N ASN A 131 -5.80 -3.13 -4.78
CA ASN A 131 -4.62 -3.76 -5.41
C ASN A 131 -3.72 -4.42 -4.37
N ILE A 132 -3.53 -3.76 -3.20
CA ILE A 132 -2.74 -4.35 -2.11
C ILE A 132 -3.41 -5.63 -1.59
N LEU A 133 -4.74 -5.64 -1.43
CA LEU A 133 -5.46 -6.85 -1.06
C LEU A 133 -5.26 -7.97 -2.09
N GLU A 134 -5.38 -7.66 -3.40
CA GLU A 134 -5.13 -8.62 -4.46
C GLU A 134 -3.70 -9.18 -4.43
N MET A 135 -2.69 -8.32 -4.24
CA MET A 135 -1.30 -8.76 -4.11
C MET A 135 -1.09 -9.71 -2.93
N VAL A 136 -1.78 -9.48 -1.79
CA VAL A 136 -1.75 -10.40 -0.65
C VAL A 136 -2.42 -11.73 -1.00
N LEU A 137 -3.59 -11.71 -1.63
CA LEU A 137 -4.32 -12.91 -2.04
C LEU A 137 -3.54 -13.76 -3.06
N LYS A 138 -2.82 -13.11 -3.99
CA LYS A 138 -1.97 -13.75 -5.00
C LYS A 138 -0.56 -14.09 -4.50
N GLU A 139 -0.26 -13.83 -3.22
CA GLU A 139 1.06 -14.02 -2.60
C GLU A 139 2.20 -13.24 -3.29
N GLU A 140 1.86 -12.19 -4.02
CA GLU A 140 2.85 -11.29 -4.61
C GLU A 140 3.57 -10.44 -3.56
N VAL A 141 2.89 -10.20 -2.41
CA VAL A 141 3.44 -9.59 -1.20
C VAL A 141 3.05 -10.43 0.02
N GLN A 142 3.91 -10.45 1.02
CA GLN A 142 3.69 -11.22 2.25
C GLN A 142 2.79 -10.48 3.24
N LEU A 143 2.88 -9.15 3.26
CA LEU A 143 2.05 -8.26 4.06
C LEU A 143 1.57 -7.10 3.21
N GLY A 144 0.31 -6.70 3.41
CA GLY A 144 -0.28 -5.50 2.83
C GLY A 144 -0.57 -4.46 3.92
N LEU A 145 0.03 -3.29 3.84
CA LEU A 145 -0.17 -2.19 4.76
C LEU A 145 -1.15 -1.19 4.16
N THR A 146 -2.39 -1.20 4.63
CA THR A 146 -3.48 -0.42 4.00
C THR A 146 -4.61 -0.17 4.99
N ARG A 147 -5.71 0.48 4.55
CA ARG A 147 -6.93 0.61 5.35
C ARG A 147 -7.52 -0.76 5.69
N ALA A 148 -8.25 -0.83 6.79
CA ALA A 148 -8.94 -2.06 7.16
C ALA A 148 -9.92 -2.50 6.07
N MET A 149 -9.83 -3.76 5.67
CA MET A 149 -10.69 -4.39 4.69
C MET A 149 -11.10 -5.78 5.18
N ARG A 150 -12.30 -6.23 4.81
CA ARG A 150 -12.80 -7.56 5.18
C ARG A 150 -12.73 -8.49 3.97
N HIS A 151 -12.01 -9.59 4.13
CA HIS A 151 -11.99 -10.69 3.16
C HIS A 151 -11.84 -12.02 3.92
N PRO A 152 -12.52 -13.11 3.50
CA PRO A 152 -12.49 -14.39 4.24
C PRO A 152 -11.10 -15.02 4.32
N GLU A 153 -10.26 -14.82 3.30
CA GLU A 153 -8.93 -15.42 3.20
C GLU A 153 -7.82 -14.59 3.84
N VAL A 154 -8.11 -13.37 4.31
CA VAL A 154 -7.10 -12.53 4.97
C VAL A 154 -7.44 -12.30 6.43
N GLU A 155 -6.42 -12.09 7.22
CA GLU A 155 -6.52 -11.54 8.56
C GLU A 155 -5.88 -10.16 8.62
N SER A 156 -6.40 -9.33 9.52
CA SER A 156 -5.99 -7.94 9.67
C SER A 156 -5.44 -7.72 11.08
N LEU A 157 -4.22 -7.23 11.17
CA LEU A 157 -3.64 -6.74 12.42
C LEU A 157 -3.69 -5.21 12.41
N ARG A 158 -4.36 -4.60 13.40
CA ARG A 158 -4.45 -3.14 13.51
C ARG A 158 -3.07 -2.55 13.83
N LEU A 159 -2.68 -1.50 13.10
CA LEU A 159 -1.43 -0.79 13.28
C LEU A 159 -1.68 0.56 13.98
N TYR A 160 -2.49 1.44 13.37
CA TYR A 160 -2.83 2.76 13.92
C TYR A 160 -4.13 3.30 13.31
N GLU A 161 -4.65 4.39 13.90
CA GLU A 161 -5.74 5.19 13.32
C GLU A 161 -5.16 6.41 12.60
N ASP A 162 -5.60 6.61 11.36
CA ASP A 162 -5.27 7.79 10.57
C ASP A 162 -6.50 8.68 10.44
N GLN A 163 -6.33 9.98 10.64
CA GLN A 163 -7.40 10.97 10.57
C GLN A 163 -7.22 11.87 9.36
N LEU A 164 -8.31 12.18 8.66
CA LEU A 164 -8.34 13.27 7.69
C LEU A 164 -8.62 14.58 8.43
N VAL A 165 -7.79 15.55 8.17
CA VAL A 165 -7.88 16.89 8.80
C VAL A 165 -7.89 17.96 7.72
N LEU A 166 -8.62 19.06 7.97
CA LEU A 166 -8.64 20.21 7.06
C LEU A 166 -7.33 20.96 7.14
N VAL A 167 -6.71 21.18 5.99
CA VAL A 167 -5.50 21.99 5.86
C VAL A 167 -5.69 23.12 4.84
N VAL A 168 -5.06 24.24 5.14
CA VAL A 168 -5.05 25.44 4.31
C VAL A 168 -3.64 26.03 4.28
N ASP A 169 -3.39 26.99 3.39
CA ASP A 169 -2.19 27.81 3.49
C ASP A 169 -2.23 28.69 4.76
N PRO A 170 -1.08 29.05 5.36
CA PRO A 170 -1.05 29.80 6.64
C PRO A 170 -1.70 31.18 6.60
N GLU A 171 -1.80 31.80 5.43
CA GLU A 171 -2.42 33.13 5.27
C GLU A 171 -3.92 33.04 4.90
N HIS A 172 -4.48 31.81 4.84
CA HIS A 172 -5.89 31.62 4.54
C HIS A 172 -6.78 32.24 5.62
N ARG A 173 -7.97 32.73 5.22
CA ARG A 173 -8.93 33.38 6.14
C ARG A 173 -9.35 32.50 7.34
N PHE A 174 -9.34 31.16 7.16
CA PHE A 174 -9.68 30.22 8.24
C PHE A 174 -8.61 30.20 9.33
N THR A 175 -7.36 30.50 9.01
CA THR A 175 -6.27 30.61 9.99
C THR A 175 -6.52 31.76 10.95
N ALA A 176 -6.90 32.91 10.45
CA ALA A 176 -7.24 34.05 11.28
C ALA A 176 -8.53 33.83 12.10
N LYS A 177 -9.50 33.10 11.58
CA LYS A 177 -10.75 32.74 12.28
C LYS A 177 -10.53 31.66 13.35
N GLY A 178 -9.57 30.73 13.15
CA GLY A 178 -9.25 29.62 14.06
C GLY A 178 -10.14 28.39 13.90
N SER A 179 -11.18 28.43 13.07
CA SER A 179 -12.06 27.30 12.74
C SER A 179 -12.77 27.53 11.41
N ALA A 180 -13.41 26.50 10.86
CA ALA A 180 -14.25 26.63 9.67
C ALA A 180 -15.45 25.68 9.75
N GLY A 181 -16.65 26.18 9.40
CA GLY A 181 -17.85 25.35 9.23
C GLY A 181 -17.87 24.68 7.84
N LEU A 182 -18.55 23.54 7.71
CA LEU A 182 -18.64 22.78 6.45
C LEU A 182 -19.22 23.63 5.30
N ALA A 183 -20.18 24.49 5.58
CA ALA A 183 -20.75 25.41 4.58
C ALA A 183 -19.72 26.42 4.05
N GLU A 184 -18.83 26.92 4.92
CA GLU A 184 -17.76 27.83 4.52
C GLU A 184 -16.70 27.09 3.70
N ILE A 185 -16.33 25.86 4.13
CA ILE A 185 -15.37 25.00 3.45
C ILE A 185 -15.90 24.61 2.05
N GLY A 186 -17.18 24.26 1.95
CA GLY A 186 -17.84 23.96 0.66
C GLY A 186 -17.88 25.12 -0.32
N GLY A 187 -17.73 26.38 0.17
CA GLY A 187 -17.60 27.58 -0.65
C GLY A 187 -16.22 27.80 -1.24
N GLU A 188 -15.18 27.09 -0.74
CA GLU A 188 -13.81 27.19 -1.24
C GLU A 188 -13.55 26.28 -2.44
N GLN A 189 -12.39 26.45 -3.10
CA GLN A 189 -11.88 25.45 -4.03
C GLN A 189 -11.38 24.26 -3.23
N LEU A 190 -12.01 23.08 -3.39
CA LEU A 190 -11.61 21.85 -2.72
C LEU A 190 -10.62 21.07 -3.59
N ILE A 191 -9.50 20.68 -3.03
CA ILE A 191 -8.57 19.73 -3.64
C ILE A 191 -8.94 18.36 -3.08
N LEU A 192 -9.47 17.50 -3.95
CA LEU A 192 -9.98 16.17 -3.61
C LEU A 192 -9.13 15.09 -4.25
N PHE A 193 -9.16 13.91 -3.65
CA PHE A 193 -8.58 12.72 -4.27
C PHE A 193 -9.50 12.17 -5.35
N ASP A 194 -8.95 11.34 -6.23
CA ASP A 194 -9.69 10.62 -7.27
C ASP A 194 -10.73 9.63 -6.70
N HIS A 195 -11.64 9.20 -7.56
CA HIS A 195 -12.75 8.31 -7.18
C HIS A 195 -12.30 6.95 -6.63
N ASP A 196 -11.10 6.48 -6.99
CA ASP A 196 -10.56 5.19 -6.53
C ASP A 196 -9.94 5.30 -5.14
N SER A 197 -9.83 6.51 -4.60
CA SER A 197 -9.32 6.76 -3.26
C SER A 197 -10.40 6.66 -2.20
N SER A 198 -10.13 5.91 -1.12
CA SER A 198 -11.00 5.89 0.06
C SER A 198 -11.13 7.26 0.76
N TYR A 199 -10.23 8.19 0.50
CA TYR A 199 -10.31 9.57 0.97
C TYR A 199 -11.41 10.36 0.25
N TYR A 200 -11.59 10.09 -1.06
CA TYR A 200 -12.68 10.66 -1.84
C TYR A 200 -14.03 10.31 -1.23
N GLU A 201 -14.29 9.03 -0.98
CA GLU A 201 -15.56 8.58 -0.40
C GLU A 201 -15.88 9.29 0.92
N GLN A 202 -14.90 9.40 1.83
CA GLN A 202 -15.08 10.04 3.13
C GLN A 202 -15.38 11.53 2.99
N THR A 203 -14.60 12.24 2.16
CA THR A 203 -14.78 13.70 1.97
C THR A 203 -16.10 14.00 1.26
N HIS A 204 -16.45 13.24 0.23
CA HIS A 204 -17.74 13.38 -0.45
C HIS A 204 -18.92 13.05 0.45
N ALA A 205 -18.83 12.00 1.26
CA ALA A 205 -19.87 11.65 2.23
C ALA A 205 -20.09 12.77 3.25
N LEU A 206 -19.01 13.41 3.72
CA LEU A 206 -19.07 14.53 4.65
C LEU A 206 -19.94 15.68 4.10
N PHE A 207 -19.64 16.18 2.92
CA PHE A 207 -20.38 17.29 2.31
C PHE A 207 -21.80 16.89 1.91
N ARG A 208 -21.98 15.69 1.36
CA ARG A 208 -23.30 15.17 1.01
C ARG A 208 -24.22 15.08 2.23
N ASN A 209 -23.71 14.57 3.36
CA ASN A 209 -24.48 14.45 4.60
C ASN A 209 -24.81 15.82 5.19
N ALA A 210 -23.98 16.83 4.96
CA ALA A 210 -24.26 18.23 5.31
C ALA A 210 -25.20 18.94 4.32
N GLY A 211 -25.68 18.24 3.25
CA GLY A 211 -26.57 18.83 2.25
C GLY A 211 -25.88 19.74 1.23
N ILE A 212 -24.55 19.78 1.21
CA ILE A 212 -23.75 20.64 0.33
C ILE A 212 -23.45 19.85 -0.95
N ARG A 213 -23.93 20.34 -2.10
CA ARG A 213 -23.87 19.60 -3.39
C ARG A 213 -23.00 20.26 -4.45
N ASP A 214 -22.97 21.59 -4.46
CA ASP A 214 -22.27 22.36 -5.50
C ASP A 214 -20.83 22.71 -5.01
N LEU A 215 -19.95 21.70 -5.06
CA LEU A 215 -18.55 21.86 -4.67
C LEU A 215 -17.70 22.26 -5.88
N ARG A 216 -16.84 23.25 -5.71
CA ARG A 216 -15.77 23.54 -6.67
C ARG A 216 -14.59 22.63 -6.36
N THR A 217 -14.27 21.70 -7.26
CA THR A 217 -13.30 20.65 -7.00
C THR A 217 -12.13 20.69 -7.99
N MET A 218 -10.97 20.30 -7.51
CA MET A 218 -9.79 19.96 -8.28
C MET A 218 -9.35 18.56 -7.84
N GLU A 219 -9.28 17.61 -8.77
CA GLU A 219 -8.96 16.22 -8.47
C GLU A 219 -7.48 15.93 -8.65
N VAL A 220 -6.93 15.14 -7.73
CA VAL A 220 -5.53 14.65 -7.74
C VAL A 220 -5.47 13.22 -7.22
N ASP A 221 -4.53 12.45 -7.71
CA ASP A 221 -4.28 11.05 -7.30
C ASP A 221 -3.15 10.91 -6.26
N ASN A 222 -2.53 12.02 -5.86
CA ASN A 222 -1.31 12.03 -5.07
C ASN A 222 -1.39 13.01 -3.89
N ILE A 223 -1.09 12.53 -2.68
CA ILE A 223 -1.14 13.34 -1.44
C ILE A 223 -0.12 14.48 -1.48
N GLU A 224 1.10 14.26 -2.00
CA GLU A 224 2.10 15.31 -2.10
C GLU A 224 1.67 16.40 -3.08
N ALA A 225 1.04 16.03 -4.20
CA ALA A 225 0.46 17.01 -5.13
C ALA A 225 -0.62 17.85 -4.43
N ALA A 226 -1.55 17.22 -3.70
CA ALA A 226 -2.57 17.93 -2.94
C ALA A 226 -1.95 18.90 -1.92
N LYS A 227 -0.94 18.48 -1.16
CA LYS A 227 -0.20 19.33 -0.22
C LYS A 227 0.40 20.57 -0.92
N ARG A 228 1.13 20.34 -2.02
CA ARG A 228 1.75 21.43 -2.79
C ARG A 228 0.71 22.41 -3.35
N MET A 229 -0.43 21.92 -3.82
CA MET A 229 -1.51 22.76 -4.29
C MET A 229 -2.06 23.66 -3.17
N VAL A 230 -2.24 23.13 -1.94
CA VAL A 230 -2.63 23.95 -0.78
C VAL A 230 -1.55 24.97 -0.44
N GLU A 231 -0.27 24.58 -0.39
CA GLU A 231 0.87 25.49 -0.17
C GLU A 231 0.93 26.62 -1.21
N HIS A 232 0.48 26.33 -2.45
CA HIS A 232 0.39 27.33 -3.53
C HIS A 232 -0.96 28.07 -3.59
N ARG A 233 -1.80 27.96 -2.56
CA ARG A 233 -3.10 28.68 -2.43
C ARG A 233 -4.12 28.35 -3.51
N LEU A 234 -4.02 27.15 -4.10
CA LEU A 234 -4.96 26.70 -5.13
C LEU A 234 -6.30 26.22 -4.55
N GLY A 235 -6.36 26.02 -3.25
CA GLY A 235 -7.57 25.58 -2.56
C GLY A 235 -7.27 25.04 -1.17
N VAL A 236 -8.27 24.38 -0.58
CA VAL A 236 -8.19 23.73 0.72
C VAL A 236 -8.37 22.22 0.55
N ALA A 237 -7.82 21.41 1.45
CA ALA A 237 -7.89 19.97 1.35
C ALA A 237 -8.12 19.29 2.70
N PHE A 238 -8.78 18.10 2.67
CA PHE A 238 -8.74 17.15 3.76
C PHE A 238 -7.63 16.16 3.49
N LEU A 239 -6.56 16.19 4.30
CA LEU A 239 -5.38 15.34 4.14
C LEU A 239 -5.17 14.43 5.34
N PRO A 240 -4.52 13.25 5.14
CA PRO A 240 -4.11 12.42 6.25
C PRO A 240 -3.24 13.19 7.23
N ARG A 241 -3.53 13.09 8.50
CA ARG A 241 -2.77 13.78 9.55
C ARG A 241 -1.28 13.39 9.51
N THR A 242 -1.00 12.11 9.28
CA THR A 242 0.36 11.58 9.12
C THR A 242 1.15 12.27 7.99
N ALA A 243 0.46 12.72 6.95
CA ALA A 243 1.09 13.35 5.78
C ALA A 243 1.47 14.82 6.00
N ILE A 244 0.84 15.51 6.96
CA ILE A 244 0.97 16.97 7.09
C ILE A 244 1.83 17.43 8.27
N VAL A 245 2.23 16.53 9.17
CA VAL A 245 2.97 16.85 10.40
C VAL A 245 4.16 17.75 10.12
N ARG A 246 5.03 17.37 9.19
CA ARG A 246 6.22 18.14 8.82
C ARG A 246 5.89 19.49 8.19
N SER A 247 4.89 19.55 7.32
CA SER A 247 4.49 20.80 6.64
C SER A 247 3.89 21.80 7.62
N VAL A 248 3.09 21.34 8.60
CA VAL A 248 2.54 22.21 9.66
C VAL A 248 3.65 22.67 10.60
N SER A 249 4.55 21.78 11.04
CA SER A 249 5.69 22.16 11.89
C SER A 249 6.64 23.15 11.20
N ALA A 250 6.77 23.08 9.88
CA ALA A 250 7.57 24.02 9.09
C ALA A 250 6.83 25.33 8.77
N GLY A 251 5.56 25.46 9.15
CA GLY A 251 4.74 26.64 8.86
C GLY A 251 4.29 26.76 7.41
N ASN A 252 4.38 25.70 6.60
CA ASN A 252 3.96 25.70 5.20
C ASN A 252 2.45 25.43 5.03
N LEU A 253 1.83 24.79 6.03
CA LEU A 253 0.40 24.52 6.09
C LEU A 253 -0.14 24.90 7.47
N ALA A 254 -1.42 25.24 7.54
CA ALA A 254 -2.17 25.42 8.77
C ALA A 254 -3.24 24.35 8.91
N LEU A 255 -3.35 23.75 10.10
CA LEU A 255 -4.42 22.84 10.48
C LEU A 255 -5.62 23.65 10.98
N ILE A 256 -6.80 23.39 10.43
CA ILE A 256 -8.01 24.11 10.79
C ILE A 256 -9.04 23.17 11.42
N PRO A 257 -9.47 23.42 12.67
CA PRO A 257 -10.58 22.69 13.27
C PRO A 257 -11.89 22.90 12.50
N VAL A 258 -12.58 21.81 12.20
CA VAL A 258 -13.93 21.86 11.60
C VAL A 258 -14.95 21.94 12.71
N GLU A 259 -15.87 22.91 12.64
CA GLU A 259 -16.83 23.24 13.71
C GLU A 259 -17.77 22.07 14.03
N GLU A 260 -18.19 21.32 13.00
CA GLU A 260 -19.07 20.14 13.12
C GLU A 260 -18.35 18.89 13.67
N LYS A 261 -17.02 18.95 13.85
CA LYS A 261 -16.17 17.87 14.38
C LYS A 261 -16.44 16.50 13.71
N PRO A 262 -16.36 16.39 12.38
CA PRO A 262 -16.67 15.15 11.72
C PRO A 262 -15.68 14.05 12.11
N GLU A 263 -16.19 12.84 12.35
CA GLU A 263 -15.34 11.65 12.47
C GLU A 263 -14.85 11.23 11.08
N MET A 264 -13.61 11.60 10.74
CA MET A 264 -12.94 11.25 9.50
C MET A 264 -11.70 10.42 9.81
N SER A 265 -11.87 9.29 10.48
CA SER A 265 -10.78 8.37 10.81
C SER A 265 -10.90 7.05 10.06
N ARG A 266 -9.79 6.36 9.94
CA ARG A 266 -9.72 5.01 9.39
C ARG A 266 -8.61 4.21 10.06
N SER A 267 -8.89 2.96 10.34
CA SER A 267 -7.89 2.02 10.83
C SER A 267 -6.95 1.62 9.69
N ILE A 268 -5.67 1.78 9.92
CA ILE A 268 -4.59 1.23 9.10
C ILE A 268 -4.17 -0.10 9.70
N VAL A 269 -4.07 -1.11 8.86
CA VAL A 269 -3.82 -2.50 9.23
C VAL A 269 -2.70 -3.14 8.41
N ALA A 270 -2.09 -4.17 8.96
CA ALA A 270 -1.35 -5.14 8.18
C ALA A 270 -2.28 -6.28 7.79
N LEU A 271 -2.44 -6.51 6.49
CA LEU A 271 -3.16 -7.64 5.92
C LEU A 271 -2.20 -8.77 5.63
N LYS A 272 -2.55 -10.00 5.99
CA LYS A 272 -1.85 -11.20 5.54
C LYS A 272 -2.84 -12.32 5.22
N ARG A 273 -2.43 -13.30 4.46
CA ARG A 273 -3.23 -14.52 4.26
C ARG A 273 -3.42 -15.25 5.58
N ARG A 274 -4.64 -15.73 5.79
CA ARG A 274 -5.03 -16.45 7.01
C ARG A 274 -4.41 -17.84 7.10
N ASP A 275 -4.25 -18.51 5.95
CA ASP A 275 -3.71 -19.86 5.82
C ASP A 275 -2.16 -19.90 5.82
N VAL A 276 -1.49 -18.74 5.77
CA VAL A 276 -0.04 -18.62 5.82
C VAL A 276 0.40 -18.13 7.20
N PRO A 277 1.12 -18.95 8.00
CA PRO A 277 1.63 -18.51 9.29
C PRO A 277 2.62 -17.35 9.13
N ALA A 278 2.59 -16.39 10.04
CA ALA A 278 3.64 -15.37 10.12
C ALA A 278 4.92 -16.01 10.67
N SER A 279 5.98 -16.04 9.89
CA SER A 279 7.27 -16.61 10.27
C SER A 279 8.43 -15.74 9.78
N GLY A 280 9.62 -15.94 10.32
CA GLY A 280 10.84 -15.25 9.92
C GLY A 280 10.69 -13.72 9.83
N PRO A 281 11.11 -13.10 8.71
CA PRO A 281 11.04 -11.65 8.53
C PRO A 281 9.63 -11.05 8.65
N VAL A 282 8.58 -11.83 8.31
CA VAL A 282 7.17 -11.39 8.44
C VAL A 282 6.79 -11.25 9.91
N ALA A 283 7.06 -12.26 10.73
CA ALA A 283 6.79 -12.23 12.17
C ALA A 283 7.58 -11.10 12.85
N ALA A 284 8.88 -10.98 12.53
CA ALA A 284 9.74 -9.93 13.03
C ALA A 284 9.25 -8.52 12.66
N PHE A 285 8.77 -8.33 11.42
CA PHE A 285 8.21 -7.04 11.01
C PHE A 285 6.89 -6.72 11.74
N LEU A 286 6.02 -7.71 11.91
CA LEU A 286 4.76 -7.53 12.65
C LEU A 286 5.00 -7.19 14.12
N GLU A 287 6.05 -7.75 14.75
CA GLU A 287 6.46 -7.39 16.10
C GLU A 287 6.91 -5.93 16.17
N VAL A 288 7.79 -5.48 15.27
CA VAL A 288 8.20 -4.07 15.16
C VAL A 288 6.99 -3.17 14.88
N ALA A 289 6.11 -3.58 13.97
CA ALA A 289 4.92 -2.80 13.62
C ALA A 289 3.87 -2.74 14.74
N GLY A 290 3.75 -3.80 15.56
CA GLY A 290 2.84 -3.84 16.71
C GLY A 290 3.17 -2.80 17.79
N THR A 291 4.44 -2.40 17.89
CA THR A 291 4.86 -1.32 18.81
C THR A 291 4.29 0.06 18.42
N LEU A 292 3.79 0.25 17.18
CA LEU A 292 3.09 1.47 16.78
C LEU A 292 1.82 1.72 17.60
N GLY A 293 1.05 0.66 17.87
CA GLY A 293 -0.18 0.77 18.68
C GLY A 293 0.08 1.12 20.14
N GLU A 294 1.20 0.68 20.69
CA GLU A 294 1.57 0.92 22.10
C GLU A 294 2.20 2.30 22.33
N THR A 295 2.87 2.85 21.30
CA THR A 295 3.48 4.18 21.36
C THR A 295 2.41 5.29 21.28
N GLN A 296 1.22 4.99 20.76
CA GLN A 296 0.07 5.91 20.75
C GLN A 296 -0.35 6.34 22.16
N ASP A 297 -0.03 5.60 23.21
CA ASP A 297 -0.39 5.95 24.60
C ASP A 297 0.69 6.78 25.34
N ARG A 298 1.86 7.08 24.78
CA ARG A 298 3.00 7.60 25.55
C ARG A 298 3.69 8.89 25.08
N ALA A 299 3.38 9.47 23.93
CA ALA A 299 4.07 10.68 23.47
C ALA A 299 3.55 11.97 24.15
N GLN A 300 4.30 12.48 25.11
CA GLN A 300 4.12 13.83 25.66
C GLN A 300 4.77 14.85 24.74
N LEU A 301 3.97 15.70 24.13
CA LEU A 301 4.39 16.84 23.31
C LEU A 301 4.69 18.09 24.15
N SER A 302 5.51 19.00 23.60
CA SER A 302 5.73 20.31 24.21
C SER A 302 4.39 21.05 24.37
N PRO A 303 4.17 21.81 25.48
CA PRO A 303 2.87 22.38 25.82
C PRO A 303 2.21 23.25 24.74
N THR A 304 2.99 23.85 23.85
CA THR A 304 2.51 24.74 22.78
C THR A 304 2.01 23.97 21.55
N LEU A 305 2.66 22.86 21.21
CA LEU A 305 2.21 21.94 20.16
C LEU A 305 1.18 20.94 20.69
N ALA A 306 1.21 20.61 21.99
CA ALA A 306 0.24 19.73 22.62
C ALA A 306 -1.18 20.27 22.55
N ALA A 307 -1.39 21.56 22.69
CA ALA A 307 -2.71 22.19 22.61
C ALA A 307 -3.32 22.11 21.19
N GLU A 308 -2.47 22.17 20.13
CA GLU A 308 -2.91 22.02 18.74
C GLU A 308 -2.90 20.53 18.27
N PHE A 309 -2.16 19.68 18.96
CA PHE A 309 -1.87 18.30 18.59
C PHE A 309 -2.13 17.29 19.72
N GLU A 310 -3.03 17.54 20.63
CA GLU A 310 -3.33 16.70 21.80
C GLU A 310 -3.57 15.20 21.50
N ASN A 311 -3.56 14.80 20.22
CA ASN A 311 -3.67 13.42 19.74
C ASN A 311 -2.57 13.02 18.73
N LEU A 312 -1.44 13.73 18.64
CA LEU A 312 -0.30 13.37 17.76
C LEU A 312 0.64 12.36 18.44
N GLN A 313 0.15 11.17 18.68
CA GLN A 313 0.96 10.07 19.23
C GLN A 313 1.91 9.41 18.20
N LEU A 314 2.15 10.06 17.04
CA LEU A 314 2.98 9.53 15.96
C LEU A 314 4.29 10.31 15.75
N ILE A 315 4.63 11.29 16.60
CA ILE A 315 5.81 12.16 16.39
C ILE A 315 7.13 11.38 16.49
N ASP A 316 7.23 10.40 17.40
CA ASP A 316 8.43 9.58 17.54
C ASP A 316 8.69 8.64 16.34
N LEU A 317 7.76 8.56 15.41
CA LEU A 317 7.88 7.76 14.19
C LEU A 317 8.38 8.56 12.99
N PHE A 318 8.30 9.90 13.06
CA PHE A 318 8.52 10.79 11.90
C PHE A 318 9.59 11.86 12.16
N THR A 319 10.18 11.95 13.35
CA THR A 319 11.37 12.73 13.69
C THR A 319 12.65 11.94 13.56
#